data_57b0c15c636073fa3a81fb04825f15f1
#
_entry.id   57b0c15c636073fa3a81fb04825f15f1
#
_cell.length_a   1.000
_cell.length_b   1.000
_cell.length_c   1.000
_cell.angle_alpha   90.00
_cell.angle_beta   90.00
_cell.angle_gamma   90.00
#
_symmetry.space_group_name_H-M   'P 1'
#
loop_
_entity.id
_entity.type
_entity.pdbx_description
1 polymer ?
#
loop_
_entity_poly.entity_id
_entity_poly.type
_entity_poly.pdbx_seq_one_letter_code
_entity_poly.pdbx_strand_id
1 'polypeptide(L)'
;MLKIGILTLSDRASKGVYEDISGPAIESTLRDFIIGEIEFVYRLCSDELPHITATLCELCDTFGCCLVVTTGGTGPALRDVTPEAMEQVCHKMLPGFGELMRNVSLRSVPTAILSRQSAGVRNKSLIVNLPGKPASIRECLTAIFPAIPYCIDLIGGDYIVANDKVISAFRPAQKPAQTLENSAKPQGTLSHLDSNHNPHMVDVSDKNTTERVARACGKITVNREAFASVQDATNKKGPVLQTAIIAAIMGAKKTSELIPLCHPLAPSAIHCEIEDLPEESAFLLHVSVKIASKTGVEMEALTGVSIGLLTMYDMLKALDKRMVIGEIRLLHKSGGKSGQFDA
;
A
#
# COMPACT_ATOMS: atom_id res chain seq x y z
N MET A 1 2.53 -10.48 29.99
CA MET A 1 3.89 -10.72 29.42
C MET A 1 3.69 -11.22 28.00
N LEU A 2 4.24 -10.52 27.03
CA LEU A 2 4.10 -10.83 25.59
C LEU A 2 4.83 -12.14 25.27
N LYS A 3 4.16 -13.11 24.64
CA LYS A 3 4.79 -14.37 24.22
C LYS A 3 5.01 -14.42 22.73
N ILE A 4 6.28 -14.68 22.34
CA ILE A 4 6.70 -14.78 20.93
C ILE A 4 7.38 -16.12 20.71
N GLY A 5 6.89 -16.89 19.73
CA GLY A 5 7.50 -18.13 19.30
C GLY A 5 8.61 -17.90 18.26
N ILE A 6 9.72 -18.58 18.41
CA ILE A 6 10.79 -18.62 17.40
C ILE A 6 11.02 -20.09 17.03
N LEU A 7 10.89 -20.39 15.74
CA LEU A 7 11.09 -21.74 15.23
C LEU A 7 12.17 -21.74 14.14
N THR A 8 13.32 -22.33 14.46
CA THR A 8 14.37 -22.57 13.47
C THR A 8 14.22 -23.95 12.86
N LEU A 9 14.20 -23.98 11.53
CA LEU A 9 14.04 -25.20 10.73
C LEU A 9 15.37 -25.51 10.04
N SER A 10 15.99 -26.60 10.47
CA SER A 10 17.28 -27.04 9.92
C SER A 10 17.61 -28.47 10.30
N ASP A 11 17.70 -29.36 9.33
CA ASP A 11 18.18 -30.73 9.51
C ASP A 11 19.58 -30.81 10.12
N ARG A 12 20.43 -29.82 9.82
CA ARG A 12 21.82 -29.83 10.26
C ARG A 12 21.99 -29.28 11.67
N ALA A 13 21.27 -28.19 11.98
CA ALA A 13 21.31 -27.61 13.32
C ALA A 13 20.61 -28.54 14.33
N SER A 14 19.47 -29.17 13.96
CA SER A 14 18.76 -30.12 14.82
C SER A 14 19.57 -31.36 15.18
N LYS A 15 20.56 -31.72 14.35
CA LYS A 15 21.52 -32.81 14.59
C LYS A 15 22.82 -32.34 15.24
N GLY A 16 22.91 -31.07 15.65
CA GLY A 16 24.10 -30.49 16.29
C GLY A 16 25.33 -30.33 15.38
N VAL A 17 25.12 -30.32 14.04
CA VAL A 17 26.22 -30.16 13.05
C VAL A 17 26.80 -28.74 13.08
N TYR A 18 25.97 -27.75 13.39
CA TYR A 18 26.37 -26.36 13.61
C TYR A 18 25.41 -25.67 14.57
N GLU A 19 25.86 -24.56 15.15
CA GLU A 19 25.05 -23.74 16.06
C GLU A 19 24.03 -22.88 15.28
N ASP A 20 22.79 -22.80 15.78
CA ASP A 20 21.78 -21.93 15.19
C ASP A 20 22.12 -20.45 15.44
N ILE A 21 22.29 -19.70 14.38
CA ILE A 21 22.53 -18.25 14.41
C ILE A 21 21.23 -17.48 14.05
N SER A 22 20.28 -18.15 13.39
CA SER A 22 19.09 -17.51 12.85
C SER A 22 18.05 -17.21 13.94
N GLY A 23 17.81 -18.15 14.86
CA GLY A 23 16.94 -17.94 16.01
C GLY A 23 17.37 -16.77 16.89
N PRO A 24 18.63 -16.73 17.35
CA PRO A 24 19.18 -15.58 18.08
C PRO A 24 19.08 -14.25 17.32
N ALA A 25 19.25 -14.24 15.98
CA ALA A 25 19.10 -13.05 15.16
C ALA A 25 17.65 -12.53 15.12
N ILE A 26 16.65 -13.43 15.09
CA ILE A 26 15.23 -13.08 15.22
C ILE A 26 14.98 -12.46 16.58
N GLU A 27 15.41 -13.12 17.66
CA GLU A 27 15.22 -12.66 19.04
C GLU A 27 15.82 -11.26 19.24
N SER A 28 17.09 -11.07 18.87
CA SER A 28 17.76 -9.77 18.96
C SER A 28 17.03 -8.67 18.19
N THR A 29 16.57 -8.96 16.99
CA THR A 29 15.84 -7.98 16.16
C THR A 29 14.51 -7.60 16.80
N LEU A 30 13.75 -8.56 17.32
CA LEU A 30 12.45 -8.30 17.95
C LEU A 30 12.60 -7.58 19.30
N ARG A 31 13.68 -7.83 20.06
CA ARG A 31 14.00 -7.05 21.27
C ARG A 31 14.30 -5.58 20.96
N ASP A 32 14.94 -5.29 19.82
CA ASP A 32 15.15 -3.90 19.38
C ASP A 32 13.83 -3.22 18.99
N PHE A 33 12.89 -3.96 18.37
CA PHE A 33 11.67 -3.44 17.76
C PHE A 33 10.51 -3.28 18.74
N ILE A 34 10.50 -4.01 19.86
CA ILE A 34 9.38 -4.11 20.80
C ILE A 34 9.80 -3.60 22.16
N ILE A 35 8.96 -2.74 22.75
CA ILE A 35 9.14 -2.26 24.13
C ILE A 35 8.31 -3.14 25.08
N GLY A 36 8.91 -3.56 26.20
CA GLY A 36 8.26 -4.31 27.26
C GLY A 36 8.89 -5.68 27.49
N GLU A 37 8.32 -6.44 28.43
CA GLU A 37 8.77 -7.78 28.76
C GLU A 37 8.27 -8.78 27.73
N ILE A 38 9.20 -9.54 27.14
CA ILE A 38 8.93 -10.56 26.12
C ILE A 38 9.46 -11.91 26.63
N GLU A 39 8.58 -12.90 26.65
CA GLU A 39 8.93 -14.31 26.80
C GLU A 39 9.10 -14.92 25.41
N PHE A 40 10.32 -15.33 25.07
CA PHE A 40 10.59 -16.05 23.83
C PHE A 40 10.50 -17.56 24.04
N VAL A 41 9.63 -18.21 23.26
CA VAL A 41 9.51 -19.68 23.24
C VAL A 41 10.26 -20.19 22.01
N TYR A 42 11.50 -20.64 22.22
CA TYR A 42 12.36 -21.11 21.14
C TYR A 42 12.19 -22.60 20.88
N ARG A 43 12.14 -22.98 19.60
CA ARG A 43 12.15 -24.36 19.11
C ARG A 43 13.10 -24.51 17.92
N LEU A 44 13.75 -25.65 17.87
CA LEU A 44 14.61 -26.08 16.76
C LEU A 44 14.12 -27.43 16.27
N CYS A 45 13.73 -27.55 15.01
CA CYS A 45 13.22 -28.78 14.42
C CYS A 45 13.94 -29.13 13.13
N SER A 46 13.84 -30.42 12.73
CA SER A 46 14.19 -30.90 11.39
C SER A 46 13.18 -30.42 10.35
N ASP A 47 13.61 -30.42 9.09
CA ASP A 47 12.77 -30.05 7.93
C ASP A 47 11.77 -31.17 7.57
N GLU A 48 11.00 -31.67 8.53
CA GLU A 48 9.96 -32.70 8.40
C GLU A 48 8.58 -32.08 8.58
N LEU A 49 7.71 -32.20 7.58
CA LEU A 49 6.39 -31.59 7.57
C LEU A 49 5.54 -31.88 8.84
N PRO A 50 5.44 -33.14 9.34
CA PRO A 50 4.69 -33.43 10.58
C PRO A 50 5.28 -32.76 11.82
N HIS A 51 6.61 -32.65 11.91
CA HIS A 51 7.26 -31.99 13.05
C HIS A 51 7.03 -30.49 13.04
N ILE A 52 7.12 -29.86 11.85
CA ILE A 52 6.88 -28.42 11.67
C ILE A 52 5.43 -28.09 12.03
N THR A 53 4.46 -28.82 11.49
CA THR A 53 3.02 -28.58 11.76
C THR A 53 2.69 -28.75 13.24
N ALA A 54 3.19 -29.82 13.89
CA ALA A 54 2.98 -30.04 15.31
C ALA A 54 3.56 -28.92 16.17
N THR A 55 4.79 -28.48 15.86
CA THR A 55 5.46 -27.39 16.60
C THR A 55 4.79 -26.04 16.40
N LEU A 56 4.32 -25.73 15.19
CA LEU A 56 3.55 -24.51 14.94
C LEU A 56 2.24 -24.49 15.73
N CYS A 57 1.51 -25.61 15.76
CA CYS A 57 0.32 -25.74 16.59
C CYS A 57 0.62 -25.61 18.07
N GLU A 58 1.70 -26.23 18.57
CA GLU A 58 2.13 -26.12 19.96
C GLU A 58 2.42 -24.66 20.35
N LEU A 59 3.18 -23.92 19.53
CA LEU A 59 3.52 -22.52 19.77
C LEU A 59 2.28 -21.62 19.82
N CYS A 60 1.33 -21.84 18.89
CA CYS A 60 0.12 -21.04 18.81
C CYS A 60 -0.92 -21.42 19.86
N ASP A 61 -1.22 -22.72 20.02
CA ASP A 61 -2.40 -23.17 20.77
C ASP A 61 -2.07 -23.49 22.24
N THR A 62 -0.86 -24.01 22.50
CA THR A 62 -0.46 -24.42 23.87
C THR A 62 0.28 -23.30 24.59
N PHE A 63 1.28 -22.69 23.96
CA PHE A 63 2.02 -21.59 24.54
C PHE A 63 1.30 -20.24 24.39
N GLY A 64 0.38 -20.11 23.43
CA GLY A 64 -0.38 -18.89 23.20
C GLY A 64 0.49 -17.73 22.67
N CYS A 65 1.50 -18.04 21.85
CA CYS A 65 2.34 -17.02 21.24
C CYS A 65 1.51 -16.18 20.24
N CYS A 66 1.41 -14.87 20.47
CA CYS A 66 0.67 -13.98 19.55
C CYS A 66 1.41 -13.75 18.23
N LEU A 67 2.73 -13.89 18.24
CA LEU A 67 3.59 -13.87 17.06
C LEU A 67 4.46 -15.13 17.07
N VAL A 68 4.51 -15.84 15.95
CA VAL A 68 5.44 -16.95 15.72
C VAL A 68 6.28 -16.61 14.50
N VAL A 69 7.59 -16.56 14.65
CA VAL A 69 8.53 -16.28 13.54
C VAL A 69 9.34 -17.54 13.26
N THR A 70 9.23 -18.03 12.03
CA THR A 70 10.02 -19.17 11.58
C THR A 70 11.15 -18.75 10.65
N THR A 71 12.21 -19.53 10.61
CA THR A 71 13.33 -19.34 9.65
C THR A 71 13.80 -20.67 9.13
N GLY A 72 14.02 -20.76 7.82
CA GLY A 72 14.44 -21.99 7.12
C GLY A 72 13.32 -22.66 6.33
N GLY A 73 13.67 -23.58 5.44
CA GLY A 73 12.78 -24.43 4.66
C GLY A 73 11.82 -23.67 3.71
N THR A 74 12.19 -22.47 3.23
CA THR A 74 11.32 -21.62 2.38
C THR A 74 11.70 -21.61 0.91
N GLY A 75 12.71 -22.36 0.50
CA GLY A 75 13.15 -22.46 -0.91
C GLY A 75 12.35 -23.45 -1.75
N PRO A 76 12.80 -23.72 -2.98
CA PRO A 76 12.12 -24.63 -3.92
C PRO A 76 12.62 -26.09 -3.80
N ALA A 77 13.54 -26.42 -2.90
CA ALA A 77 14.05 -27.77 -2.75
C ALA A 77 13.00 -28.72 -2.15
N LEU A 78 13.10 -30.01 -2.42
CA LEU A 78 12.13 -31.01 -1.93
C LEU A 78 12.03 -31.08 -0.40
N ARG A 79 13.07 -30.66 0.31
CA ARG A 79 13.10 -30.58 1.78
C ARG A 79 12.58 -29.26 2.33
N ASP A 80 12.39 -28.26 1.47
CA ASP A 80 11.84 -26.96 1.90
C ASP A 80 10.31 -27.07 1.97
N VAL A 81 9.77 -27.46 3.10
CA VAL A 81 8.34 -27.75 3.30
C VAL A 81 7.65 -26.80 4.31
N THR A 82 8.32 -25.72 4.67
CA THR A 82 7.76 -24.71 5.60
C THR A 82 6.48 -24.05 5.06
N PRO A 83 6.39 -23.66 3.79
CA PRO A 83 5.16 -23.11 3.23
C PRO A 83 4.00 -24.10 3.28
N GLU A 84 4.23 -25.36 2.99
CA GLU A 84 3.24 -26.43 3.04
C GLU A 84 2.74 -26.68 4.48
N ALA A 85 3.65 -26.59 5.46
CA ALA A 85 3.26 -26.64 6.87
C ALA A 85 2.37 -25.46 7.26
N MET A 86 2.70 -24.28 6.78
CA MET A 86 1.90 -23.06 7.01
C MET A 86 0.48 -23.21 6.44
N GLU A 87 0.35 -23.70 5.21
CA GLU A 87 -0.95 -23.91 4.57
C GLU A 87 -1.83 -24.90 5.34
N GLN A 88 -1.22 -25.93 5.99
CA GLN A 88 -1.95 -26.88 6.80
C GLN A 88 -2.41 -26.33 8.15
N VAL A 89 -1.64 -25.44 8.76
CA VAL A 89 -1.93 -24.97 10.14
C VAL A 89 -2.65 -23.63 10.19
N CYS A 90 -2.52 -22.79 9.17
CA CYS A 90 -3.14 -21.46 9.14
C CYS A 90 -4.57 -21.51 8.61
N HIS A 91 -5.47 -20.77 9.26
CA HIS A 91 -6.83 -20.58 8.78
C HIS A 91 -6.93 -19.55 7.67
N LYS A 92 -5.98 -18.63 7.60
CA LYS A 92 -5.87 -17.59 6.57
C LYS A 92 -4.41 -17.38 6.22
N MET A 93 -4.09 -17.39 4.92
CA MET A 93 -2.77 -17.01 4.42
C MET A 93 -2.74 -15.51 4.12
N LEU A 94 -1.60 -14.87 4.38
CA LEU A 94 -1.36 -13.44 4.16
C LEU A 94 -0.18 -13.24 3.19
N PRO A 95 -0.39 -13.45 1.88
CA PRO A 95 0.69 -13.48 0.87
C PRO A 95 1.44 -12.13 0.77
N GLY A 96 0.79 -11.00 1.06
CA GLY A 96 1.41 -9.66 1.01
C GLY A 96 2.66 -9.51 1.87
N PHE A 97 2.76 -10.23 2.99
CA PHE A 97 4.00 -10.29 3.79
C PHE A 97 5.15 -10.88 2.98
N GLY A 98 4.91 -12.02 2.31
CA GLY A 98 5.90 -12.67 1.47
C GLY A 98 6.29 -11.84 0.25
N GLU A 99 5.35 -11.13 -0.36
CA GLU A 99 5.59 -10.22 -1.48
C GLU A 99 6.52 -9.08 -1.07
N LEU A 100 6.26 -8.44 0.07
CA LEU A 100 7.09 -7.35 0.59
C LEU A 100 8.50 -7.83 0.95
N MET A 101 8.62 -8.96 1.65
CA MET A 101 9.91 -9.55 2.01
C MET A 101 10.74 -9.90 0.76
N ARG A 102 10.14 -10.50 -0.28
CA ARG A 102 10.82 -10.78 -1.55
C ARG A 102 11.26 -9.50 -2.25
N ASN A 103 10.40 -8.48 -2.27
CA ASN A 103 10.70 -7.20 -2.91
C ASN A 103 11.95 -6.54 -2.30
N VAL A 104 12.07 -6.49 -0.97
CA VAL A 104 13.25 -5.90 -0.33
C VAL A 104 14.49 -6.74 -0.57
N SER A 105 14.41 -8.07 -0.44
CA SER A 105 15.54 -8.97 -0.62
C SER A 105 16.04 -9.01 -2.08
N LEU A 106 15.20 -8.80 -3.08
CA LEU A 106 15.58 -8.73 -4.50
C LEU A 106 16.52 -7.56 -4.82
N ARG A 107 16.56 -6.52 -3.98
CA ARG A 107 17.50 -5.39 -4.14
C ARG A 107 18.97 -5.81 -3.98
N SER A 108 19.24 -6.86 -3.20
CA SER A 108 20.57 -7.35 -2.87
C SER A 108 20.85 -8.76 -3.38
N VAL A 109 19.81 -9.61 -3.52
CA VAL A 109 19.94 -11.03 -3.84
C VAL A 109 18.96 -11.42 -4.96
N PRO A 110 19.42 -11.53 -6.22
CA PRO A 110 18.53 -11.88 -7.35
C PRO A 110 17.77 -13.20 -7.19
N THR A 111 18.34 -14.17 -6.45
CA THR A 111 17.72 -15.47 -6.19
C THR A 111 16.62 -15.41 -5.10
N ALA A 112 16.38 -14.27 -4.48
CA ALA A 112 15.26 -14.10 -3.52
C ALA A 112 13.89 -14.37 -4.16
N ILE A 113 13.78 -14.28 -5.48
CA ILE A 113 12.57 -14.65 -6.24
C ILE A 113 12.15 -16.12 -6.04
N LEU A 114 13.11 -16.99 -5.69
CA LEU A 114 12.86 -18.42 -5.45
C LEU A 114 12.30 -18.69 -4.04
N SER A 115 12.31 -17.70 -3.15
CA SER A 115 11.80 -17.86 -1.79
C SER A 115 10.28 -17.85 -1.75
N ARG A 116 9.70 -18.87 -1.12
CA ARG A 116 8.26 -19.05 -0.93
C ARG A 116 7.80 -18.58 0.45
N GLN A 117 8.58 -17.69 1.06
CA GLN A 117 8.25 -17.07 2.34
C GLN A 117 6.88 -16.40 2.32
N SER A 118 6.14 -16.49 3.42
CA SER A 118 4.77 -16.01 3.55
C SER A 118 4.43 -15.70 5.02
N ALA A 119 3.19 -15.33 5.28
CA ALA A 119 2.63 -15.28 6.61
C ALA A 119 1.22 -15.86 6.61
N GLY A 120 0.74 -16.22 7.80
CA GLY A 120 -0.62 -16.73 7.97
C GLY A 120 -1.11 -16.56 9.39
N VAL A 121 -2.42 -16.71 9.56
CA VAL A 121 -3.11 -16.56 10.86
C VAL A 121 -3.62 -17.90 11.33
N ARG A 122 -3.29 -18.24 12.59
CA ARG A 122 -3.90 -19.34 13.34
C ARG A 122 -4.48 -18.81 14.64
N ASN A 123 -5.79 -18.87 14.80
CA ASN A 123 -6.49 -18.32 15.96
C ASN A 123 -6.10 -16.85 16.24
N LYS A 124 -5.41 -16.59 17.37
CA LYS A 124 -4.91 -15.27 17.77
C LYS A 124 -3.42 -15.06 17.47
N SER A 125 -2.82 -15.96 16.71
CA SER A 125 -1.40 -15.96 16.39
C SER A 125 -1.16 -15.56 14.94
N LEU A 126 -0.25 -14.63 14.74
CA LEU A 126 0.35 -14.37 13.42
C LEU A 126 1.60 -15.23 13.29
N ILE A 127 1.69 -16.03 12.24
CA ILE A 127 2.88 -16.82 11.91
C ILE A 127 3.55 -16.20 10.70
N VAL A 128 4.86 -15.97 10.76
CA VAL A 128 5.67 -15.39 9.68
C VAL A 128 6.83 -16.29 9.36
N ASN A 129 6.97 -16.69 8.09
CA ASN A 129 8.16 -17.42 7.63
C ASN A 129 9.21 -16.45 7.11
N LEU A 130 10.41 -16.51 7.63
CA LEU A 130 11.57 -15.78 7.13
C LEU A 130 12.49 -16.69 6.29
N PRO A 131 13.31 -16.11 5.39
CA PRO A 131 14.36 -16.88 4.72
C PRO A 131 15.38 -17.41 5.73
N GLY A 132 15.96 -18.58 5.43
CA GLY A 132 16.94 -19.24 6.32
C GLY A 132 18.29 -18.54 6.48
N LYS A 133 18.57 -17.46 5.72
CA LYS A 133 19.85 -16.76 5.76
C LYS A 133 19.85 -15.68 6.85
N PRO A 134 20.73 -15.77 7.90
CA PRO A 134 20.73 -14.83 9.02
C PRO A 134 20.80 -13.35 8.61
N ALA A 135 21.58 -13.03 7.59
CA ALA A 135 21.74 -11.65 7.09
C ALA A 135 20.42 -11.03 6.56
N SER A 136 19.48 -11.86 6.10
CA SER A 136 18.19 -11.40 5.57
C SER A 136 17.08 -11.24 6.63
N ILE A 137 17.32 -11.74 7.86
CA ILE A 137 16.31 -11.74 8.94
C ILE A 137 15.94 -10.31 9.30
N ARG A 138 16.93 -9.49 9.65
CA ARG A 138 16.68 -8.10 10.07
C ARG A 138 16.08 -7.27 8.93
N GLU A 139 16.55 -7.45 7.70
CA GLU A 139 16.01 -6.76 6.51
C GLU A 139 14.51 -7.08 6.31
N CYS A 140 14.17 -8.37 6.29
CA CYS A 140 12.79 -8.82 6.13
C CYS A 140 11.90 -8.35 7.28
N LEU A 141 12.34 -8.53 8.55
CA LEU A 141 11.58 -8.07 9.71
C LEU A 141 11.39 -6.55 9.70
N THR A 142 12.39 -5.76 9.33
CA THR A 142 12.27 -4.30 9.22
C THR A 142 11.18 -3.92 8.22
N ALA A 143 11.11 -4.61 7.10
CA ALA A 143 10.12 -4.32 6.06
C ALA A 143 8.67 -4.61 6.50
N ILE A 144 8.45 -5.72 7.21
CA ILE A 144 7.10 -6.20 7.53
C ILE A 144 6.62 -5.80 8.92
N PHE A 145 7.52 -5.45 9.85
CA PHE A 145 7.17 -5.16 11.24
C PHE A 145 6.14 -4.03 11.38
N PRO A 146 6.15 -2.97 10.57
CA PRO A 146 5.12 -1.94 10.65
C PRO A 146 3.68 -2.45 10.61
N ALA A 147 3.43 -3.58 9.94
CA ALA A 147 2.11 -4.20 9.82
C ALA A 147 1.82 -5.26 10.89
N ILE A 148 2.84 -5.83 11.54
CA ILE A 148 2.70 -6.94 12.49
C ILE A 148 1.82 -6.57 13.69
N PRO A 149 2.07 -5.46 14.43
CA PRO A 149 1.28 -5.13 15.60
C PRO A 149 -0.20 -4.94 15.30
N TYR A 150 -0.53 -4.26 14.21
CA TYR A 150 -1.93 -4.07 13.82
C TYR A 150 -2.60 -5.36 13.35
N CYS A 151 -1.88 -6.23 12.65
CA CYS A 151 -2.40 -7.55 12.28
C CYS A 151 -2.76 -8.38 13.52
N ILE A 152 -1.90 -8.35 14.56
CA ILE A 152 -2.15 -9.06 15.81
C ILE A 152 -3.34 -8.45 16.58
N ASP A 153 -3.49 -7.13 16.58
CA ASP A 153 -4.68 -6.46 17.15
C ASP A 153 -5.97 -6.94 16.47
N LEU A 154 -5.97 -7.04 15.12
CA LEU A 154 -7.14 -7.47 14.34
C LEU A 154 -7.58 -8.91 14.62
N ILE A 155 -6.64 -9.79 14.96
CA ILE A 155 -6.93 -11.20 15.30
C ILE A 155 -7.16 -11.43 16.80
N GLY A 156 -7.14 -10.36 17.59
CA GLY A 156 -7.38 -10.41 19.04
C GLY A 156 -6.23 -11.04 19.83
N GLY A 157 -4.98 -10.89 19.35
CA GLY A 157 -3.76 -11.27 20.05
C GLY A 157 -3.31 -10.19 21.04
N ASP A 158 -2.16 -10.43 21.69
CA ASP A 158 -1.61 -9.51 22.69
C ASP A 158 -1.09 -8.21 22.06
N TYR A 159 -1.32 -7.09 22.74
CA TYR A 159 -0.91 -5.78 22.25
C TYR A 159 0.62 -5.62 22.23
N ILE A 160 1.18 -5.37 21.04
CA ILE A 160 2.61 -5.13 20.85
C ILE A 160 2.89 -3.63 20.83
N VAL A 161 3.76 -3.15 21.73
CA VAL A 161 4.26 -1.78 21.75
C VAL A 161 5.54 -1.70 20.92
N ALA A 162 5.48 -1.01 19.79
CA ALA A 162 6.68 -0.80 18.95
C ALA A 162 7.64 0.21 19.59
N ASN A 163 8.93 0.02 19.34
CA ASN A 163 9.96 0.98 19.69
C ASN A 163 10.10 2.05 18.60
N ASP A 164 9.35 3.13 18.71
CA ASP A 164 9.30 4.20 17.71
C ASP A 164 10.66 4.89 17.45
N LYS A 165 11.65 4.69 18.33
CA LYS A 165 13.03 5.14 18.09
C LYS A 165 13.77 4.28 17.06
N VAL A 166 13.31 3.07 16.81
CA VAL A 166 13.94 2.09 15.91
C VAL A 166 13.02 1.81 14.71
N ILE A 167 11.73 1.55 14.97
CA ILE A 167 10.75 1.21 13.95
C ILE A 167 9.35 1.57 14.41
N SER A 168 8.57 2.25 13.57
CA SER A 168 7.20 2.62 13.89
C SER A 168 6.22 1.53 13.44
N ALA A 169 5.25 1.20 14.29
CA ALA A 169 4.11 0.37 13.90
C ALA A 169 3.02 1.25 13.30
N PHE A 170 2.41 0.78 12.22
CA PHE A 170 1.24 1.44 11.67
C PHE A 170 -0.03 0.84 12.27
N ARG A 171 -0.77 1.66 13.01
CA ARG A 171 -2.13 1.35 13.46
C ARG A 171 -3.07 2.43 12.96
N PRO A 172 -4.09 2.09 12.15
CA PRO A 172 -5.16 3.05 11.86
C PRO A 172 -5.77 3.52 13.17
N ALA A 173 -6.02 4.83 13.31
CA ALA A 173 -6.61 5.39 14.53
C ALA A 173 -7.93 4.66 14.85
N GLN A 174 -7.97 3.91 15.96
CA GLN A 174 -9.20 3.31 16.46
C GLN A 174 -10.11 4.43 16.96
N LYS A 175 -11.33 4.51 16.46
CA LYS A 175 -12.37 5.32 17.08
C LYS A 175 -12.70 4.70 18.43
N PRO A 176 -12.68 5.44 19.56
CA PRO A 176 -13.22 4.93 20.82
C PRO A 176 -14.70 4.61 20.62
N ALA A 177 -15.16 3.51 21.25
CA ALA A 177 -16.56 3.13 21.30
C ALA A 177 -17.36 4.33 21.83
N GLN A 178 -18.28 4.86 21.02
CA GLN A 178 -19.08 6.02 21.38
C GLN A 178 -20.11 5.66 22.43
N THR A 179 -19.92 6.11 23.65
CA THR A 179 -21.03 6.55 24.49
C THR A 179 -21.64 7.79 23.83
N LEU A 180 -22.95 7.74 23.64
CA LEU A 180 -23.75 8.84 23.05
C LEU A 180 -23.63 10.10 23.92
N GLU A 181 -22.81 11.06 23.53
CA GLU A 181 -23.00 12.47 23.87
C GLU A 181 -22.44 13.37 22.77
N ASN A 182 -23.24 14.34 22.38
CA ASN A 182 -23.03 15.31 21.33
C ASN A 182 -21.80 16.17 21.54
N SER A 183 -20.80 16.13 20.62
CA SER A 183 -20.02 17.33 20.27
C SER A 183 -19.10 17.06 19.09
N ALA A 184 -19.05 17.99 18.16
CA ALA A 184 -18.06 18.29 17.08
C ALA A 184 -17.38 17.12 16.36
N LYS A 185 -17.68 16.94 15.07
CA LYS A 185 -17.09 15.96 14.13
C LYS A 185 -15.59 16.20 13.89
N PRO A 186 -14.72 15.17 13.99
CA PRO A 186 -13.38 15.24 13.39
C PRO A 186 -13.48 15.00 11.87
N GLN A 187 -12.72 15.77 11.12
CA GLN A 187 -12.57 15.64 9.67
C GLN A 187 -11.83 14.34 9.32
N GLY A 188 -12.35 13.54 8.34
CA GLY A 188 -11.65 12.46 7.67
C GLY A 188 -12.13 11.02 7.96
N THR A 189 -13.41 10.70 7.75
CA THR A 189 -13.87 9.31 7.63
C THR A 189 -13.72 8.85 6.18
N LEU A 190 -13.02 7.71 5.94
CA LEU A 190 -13.02 7.02 4.65
C LEU A 190 -14.46 6.55 4.36
N SER A 191 -15.16 7.28 3.52
CA SER A 191 -16.57 7.08 3.22
C SER A 191 -16.86 5.94 2.23
N HIS A 192 -15.81 5.28 1.70
CA HIS A 192 -15.90 4.26 0.65
C HIS A 192 -15.74 2.82 1.16
N LEU A 193 -15.83 2.59 2.47
CA LEU A 193 -15.82 1.25 3.07
C LEU A 193 -17.11 1.02 3.85
N ASP A 194 -17.73 -0.16 3.66
CA ASP A 194 -18.87 -0.59 4.46
C ASP A 194 -18.46 -1.03 5.88
N SER A 195 -19.41 -1.42 6.69
CA SER A 195 -19.16 -1.93 8.06
C SER A 195 -18.28 -3.18 8.11
N ASN A 196 -18.14 -3.88 6.99
CA ASN A 196 -17.31 -5.09 6.83
C ASN A 196 -15.98 -4.79 6.12
N HIS A 197 -15.62 -3.49 5.96
CA HIS A 197 -14.42 -3.01 5.27
C HIS A 197 -14.37 -3.40 3.78
N ASN A 198 -15.50 -3.72 3.15
CA ASN A 198 -15.55 -3.90 1.71
C ASN A 198 -15.68 -2.54 1.01
N PRO A 199 -14.98 -2.34 -0.10
CA PRO A 199 -15.15 -1.15 -0.91
C PRO A 199 -16.60 -1.04 -1.40
N HIS A 200 -17.24 0.11 -1.17
CA HIS A 200 -18.57 0.39 -1.71
C HIS A 200 -18.66 1.84 -2.19
N MET A 201 -19.52 2.07 -3.15
CA MET A 201 -19.86 3.41 -3.58
C MET A 201 -20.77 4.06 -2.53
N VAL A 202 -20.41 5.27 -2.09
CA VAL A 202 -21.14 5.99 -1.03
C VAL A 202 -22.55 6.33 -1.49
N ASP A 203 -23.57 5.94 -0.72
CA ASP A 203 -24.93 6.41 -0.96
C ASP A 203 -25.04 7.91 -0.69
N VAL A 204 -25.48 8.66 -1.70
CA VAL A 204 -25.66 10.10 -1.64
C VAL A 204 -27.15 10.49 -1.76
N SER A 205 -28.08 9.55 -1.68
CA SER A 205 -29.53 9.77 -1.91
C SER A 205 -30.10 10.83 -0.97
N ASP A 206 -29.66 10.85 0.28
CA ASP A 206 -30.14 11.79 1.32
C ASP A 206 -29.44 13.15 1.32
N LYS A 207 -28.46 13.37 0.42
CA LYS A 207 -27.77 14.66 0.34
C LYS A 207 -28.53 15.64 -0.54
N ASN A 208 -28.52 16.92 -0.13
CA ASN A 208 -29.06 18.00 -0.96
C ASN A 208 -28.13 18.24 -2.17
N THR A 209 -28.74 18.52 -3.31
CA THR A 209 -28.04 19.02 -4.49
C THR A 209 -27.50 20.41 -4.21
N THR A 210 -26.18 20.58 -4.39
CA THR A 210 -25.51 21.88 -4.25
C THR A 210 -24.59 22.11 -5.44
N GLU A 211 -24.29 23.37 -5.74
CA GLU A 211 -23.25 23.69 -6.70
C GLU A 211 -21.90 23.26 -6.14
N ARG A 212 -21.10 22.62 -6.99
CA ARG A 212 -19.76 22.13 -6.64
C ARG A 212 -18.79 22.50 -7.74
N VAL A 213 -17.61 22.94 -7.31
CA VAL A 213 -16.50 23.26 -8.19
C VAL A 213 -15.26 22.53 -7.67
N ALA A 214 -14.48 21.97 -8.56
CA ALA A 214 -13.14 21.48 -8.28
C ALA A 214 -12.15 21.96 -9.34
N ARG A 215 -10.94 22.30 -8.91
CA ARG A 215 -9.82 22.65 -9.78
C ARG A 215 -8.63 21.78 -9.45
N ALA A 216 -8.00 21.24 -10.48
CA ALA A 216 -6.77 20.46 -10.36
C ALA A 216 -5.73 20.96 -11.36
N CYS A 217 -4.46 20.72 -11.09
CA CYS A 217 -3.38 20.97 -12.03
C CYS A 217 -2.44 19.77 -12.12
N GLY A 218 -1.58 19.79 -13.14
CA GLY A 218 -0.47 18.86 -13.29
C GLY A 218 0.49 19.34 -14.35
N LYS A 219 1.74 18.93 -14.26
CA LYS A 219 2.85 19.38 -15.10
C LYS A 219 3.42 18.25 -15.95
N ILE A 220 3.77 18.55 -17.18
CA ILE A 220 4.64 17.70 -18.03
C ILE A 220 5.90 18.47 -18.39
N THR A 221 7.06 17.89 -18.05
CA THR A 221 8.37 18.42 -18.44
C THR A 221 8.88 17.67 -19.64
N VAL A 222 9.36 18.38 -20.64
CA VAL A 222 9.80 17.85 -21.93
C VAL A 222 11.20 18.40 -22.27
N ASN A 223 11.87 17.84 -23.28
CA ASN A 223 13.12 18.45 -23.75
C ASN A 223 12.84 19.74 -24.57
N ARG A 224 13.87 20.55 -24.81
CA ARG A 224 13.76 21.83 -25.53
C ARG A 224 13.22 21.68 -26.95
N GLU A 225 13.58 20.57 -27.63
CA GLU A 225 13.12 20.32 -29.01
C GLU A 225 11.61 20.06 -29.04
N ALA A 226 11.10 19.22 -28.13
CA ALA A 226 9.67 18.95 -28.01
C ALA A 226 8.90 20.23 -27.61
N PHE A 227 9.44 21.02 -26.67
CA PHE A 227 8.84 22.29 -26.27
C PHE A 227 8.74 23.25 -27.44
N ALA A 228 9.84 23.49 -28.16
CA ALA A 228 9.85 24.34 -29.33
C ALA A 228 8.88 23.88 -30.45
N SER A 229 8.78 22.55 -30.68
CA SER A 229 7.87 21.98 -31.67
C SER A 229 6.39 22.28 -31.38
N VAL A 230 6.04 22.46 -30.13
CA VAL A 230 4.68 22.85 -29.71
C VAL A 230 4.47 24.35 -29.92
N GLN A 231 5.44 25.18 -29.53
CA GLN A 231 5.39 26.64 -29.68
C GLN A 231 5.31 27.05 -31.16
N ASP A 232 6.12 26.45 -32.01
CA ASP A 232 6.22 26.74 -33.42
C ASP A 232 5.14 26.03 -34.26
N ALA A 233 4.24 25.26 -33.61
CA ALA A 233 3.20 24.46 -34.26
C ALA A 233 3.75 23.50 -35.36
N THR A 234 4.98 23.03 -35.21
CA THR A 234 5.66 22.15 -36.17
C THR A 234 5.50 20.66 -35.90
N ASN A 235 4.75 20.29 -34.85
CA ASN A 235 4.54 18.88 -34.47
C ASN A 235 3.77 18.12 -35.56
N LYS A 236 4.36 17.02 -36.05
CA LYS A 236 3.79 16.20 -37.14
C LYS A 236 2.46 15.54 -36.81
N LYS A 237 2.14 15.35 -35.52
CA LYS A 237 0.86 14.78 -35.04
C LYS A 237 -0.25 15.83 -34.92
N GLY A 238 0.02 17.09 -35.24
CA GLY A 238 -0.96 18.19 -35.18
C GLY A 238 -0.91 19.00 -33.88
N PRO A 239 -1.97 19.75 -33.58
CA PRO A 239 -2.02 20.70 -32.46
C PRO A 239 -2.05 20.01 -31.12
N VAL A 240 -0.90 19.95 -30.42
CA VAL A 240 -0.70 19.20 -29.18
C VAL A 240 -1.60 19.73 -28.06
N LEU A 241 -1.58 21.04 -27.81
CA LEU A 241 -2.30 21.63 -26.67
C LEU A 241 -3.82 21.50 -26.84
N GLN A 242 -4.36 21.76 -28.04
CA GLN A 242 -5.80 21.63 -28.31
C GLN A 242 -6.26 20.18 -28.19
N THR A 243 -5.46 19.22 -28.65
CA THR A 243 -5.76 17.78 -28.51
C THR A 243 -5.75 17.36 -27.06
N ALA A 244 -4.80 17.87 -26.27
CA ALA A 244 -4.73 17.61 -24.83
C ALA A 244 -5.95 18.17 -24.06
N ILE A 245 -6.41 19.38 -24.43
CA ILE A 245 -7.62 19.99 -23.85
C ILE A 245 -8.85 19.14 -24.14
N ILE A 246 -9.03 18.69 -25.40
CA ILE A 246 -10.15 17.82 -25.78
C ILE A 246 -10.09 16.51 -24.98
N ALA A 247 -8.91 15.91 -24.88
CA ALA A 247 -8.71 14.68 -24.12
C ALA A 247 -8.97 14.86 -22.61
N ALA A 248 -8.56 16.00 -22.04
CA ALA A 248 -8.85 16.34 -20.64
C ALA A 248 -10.36 16.44 -20.39
N ILE A 249 -11.11 17.09 -21.28
CA ILE A 249 -12.57 17.16 -21.19
C ILE A 249 -13.20 15.78 -21.31
N MET A 250 -12.72 14.95 -22.23
CA MET A 250 -13.21 13.56 -22.37
C MET A 250 -12.89 12.71 -21.15
N GLY A 251 -11.68 12.83 -20.58
CA GLY A 251 -11.27 12.15 -19.38
C GLY A 251 -12.15 12.51 -18.19
N ALA A 252 -12.39 13.79 -17.97
CA ALA A 252 -13.28 14.27 -16.91
C ALA A 252 -14.72 13.71 -17.05
N LYS A 253 -15.25 13.61 -18.27
CA LYS A 253 -16.58 13.02 -18.52
C LYS A 253 -16.65 11.51 -18.33
N LYS A 254 -15.51 10.81 -18.40
CA LYS A 254 -15.41 9.34 -18.28
C LYS A 254 -14.88 8.87 -16.93
N THR A 255 -14.79 9.73 -15.94
CA THR A 255 -14.21 9.42 -14.64
C THR A 255 -14.82 8.18 -14.00
N SER A 256 -16.15 8.02 -14.02
CA SER A 256 -16.80 6.84 -13.44
C SER A 256 -16.54 5.52 -14.18
N GLU A 257 -16.12 5.58 -15.44
CA GLU A 257 -15.68 4.41 -16.22
C GLU A 257 -14.23 4.00 -15.89
N LEU A 258 -13.44 4.94 -15.36
CA LEU A 258 -12.00 4.76 -15.08
C LEU A 258 -11.71 4.53 -13.60
N ILE A 259 -12.49 5.14 -12.71
CA ILE A 259 -12.29 5.10 -11.24
C ILE A 259 -13.45 4.32 -10.60
N PRO A 260 -13.19 3.13 -10.07
CA PRO A 260 -14.24 2.13 -9.73
C PRO A 260 -15.34 2.61 -8.79
N LEU A 261 -15.03 3.50 -7.83
CA LEU A 261 -15.99 3.95 -6.81
C LEU A 261 -16.56 5.34 -7.07
N CYS A 262 -16.28 5.94 -8.24
CA CYS A 262 -16.84 7.23 -8.62
C CYS A 262 -18.28 7.10 -9.13
N HIS A 263 -19.11 8.07 -8.74
CA HIS A 263 -20.47 8.18 -9.26
C HIS A 263 -20.45 8.62 -10.73
N PRO A 264 -21.38 8.12 -11.56
CA PRO A 264 -21.57 8.66 -12.91
C PRO A 264 -22.15 10.07 -12.82
N LEU A 265 -21.36 11.06 -13.19
CA LEU A 265 -21.73 12.47 -13.12
C LEU A 265 -21.75 13.08 -14.52
N ALA A 266 -22.67 14.04 -14.71
CA ALA A 266 -22.75 14.85 -15.92
C ALA A 266 -22.34 16.30 -15.58
N PRO A 267 -21.03 16.66 -15.65
CA PRO A 267 -20.57 18.02 -15.38
C PRO A 267 -21.30 19.07 -16.23
N SER A 268 -21.70 20.18 -15.59
CA SER A 268 -22.34 21.30 -16.28
C SER A 268 -21.35 22.17 -17.03
N ALA A 269 -20.09 22.23 -16.56
CA ALA A 269 -18.99 22.92 -17.25
C ALA A 269 -17.65 22.23 -16.93
N ILE A 270 -16.78 22.17 -17.93
CA ILE A 270 -15.39 21.75 -17.79
C ILE A 270 -14.57 22.80 -18.54
N HIS A 271 -13.63 23.43 -17.83
CA HIS A 271 -12.71 24.42 -18.38
C HIS A 271 -11.28 23.89 -18.23
N CYS A 272 -10.51 23.95 -19.31
CA CYS A 272 -9.11 23.51 -19.33
C CYS A 272 -8.25 24.64 -19.88
N GLU A 273 -7.13 24.88 -19.24
CA GLU A 273 -6.13 25.88 -19.61
C GLU A 273 -4.74 25.27 -19.49
N ILE A 274 -3.86 25.60 -20.44
CA ILE A 274 -2.47 25.15 -20.41
C ILE A 274 -1.59 26.39 -20.35
N GLU A 275 -0.74 26.44 -19.34
CA GLU A 275 0.27 27.46 -19.15
C GLU A 275 1.62 26.93 -19.63
N ASP A 276 2.33 27.73 -20.43
CA ASP A 276 3.68 27.45 -20.88
C ASP A 276 4.69 27.88 -19.81
N LEU A 277 5.63 27.01 -19.49
CA LEU A 277 6.74 27.25 -18.57
C LEU A 277 8.08 27.15 -19.32
N PRO A 278 8.49 28.19 -20.07
CA PRO A 278 9.65 28.12 -20.95
C PRO A 278 10.96 27.84 -20.24
N GLU A 279 11.17 28.39 -19.06
CA GLU A 279 12.39 28.23 -18.27
C GLU A 279 12.60 26.76 -17.86
N GLU A 280 11.49 26.02 -17.65
CA GLU A 280 11.52 24.61 -17.27
C GLU A 280 11.35 23.67 -18.47
N SER A 281 11.11 24.18 -19.66
CA SER A 281 10.66 23.41 -20.82
C SER A 281 9.47 22.52 -20.44
N ALA A 282 8.43 23.10 -19.86
CA ALA A 282 7.30 22.38 -19.32
C ALA A 282 5.96 23.04 -19.67
N PHE A 283 4.89 22.27 -19.53
CA PHE A 283 3.51 22.74 -19.66
C PHE A 283 2.74 22.39 -18.40
N LEU A 284 1.97 23.34 -17.86
CA LEU A 284 1.10 23.17 -16.69
C LEU A 284 -0.36 23.17 -17.15
N LEU A 285 -1.03 22.04 -17.02
CA LEU A 285 -2.44 21.89 -17.36
C LEU A 285 -3.30 22.12 -16.13
N HIS A 286 -4.25 23.03 -16.25
CA HIS A 286 -5.30 23.31 -15.27
C HIS A 286 -6.64 22.77 -15.78
N VAL A 287 -7.38 22.07 -14.92
CA VAL A 287 -8.75 21.61 -15.22
C VAL A 287 -9.68 22.05 -14.10
N SER A 288 -10.74 22.75 -14.45
CA SER A 288 -11.82 23.17 -13.56
C SER A 288 -13.12 22.49 -13.98
N VAL A 289 -13.78 21.84 -13.05
CA VAL A 289 -15.04 21.14 -13.27
C VAL A 289 -16.12 21.70 -12.36
N LYS A 290 -17.32 21.95 -12.91
CA LYS A 290 -18.47 22.49 -12.19
C LYS A 290 -19.70 21.58 -12.42
N ILE A 291 -20.46 21.36 -11.34
CA ILE A 291 -21.71 20.57 -11.37
C ILE A 291 -22.66 21.05 -10.28
N ALA A 292 -23.97 20.87 -10.51
CA ALA A 292 -24.97 20.85 -9.45
C ALA A 292 -25.28 19.38 -9.10
N SER A 293 -24.77 18.91 -7.96
CA SER A 293 -24.84 17.47 -7.60
C SER A 293 -24.83 17.24 -6.08
N LYS A 294 -25.10 16.00 -5.69
CA LYS A 294 -25.02 15.49 -4.31
C LYS A 294 -23.59 15.10 -3.88
N THR A 295 -22.65 14.95 -4.85
CA THR A 295 -21.25 14.60 -4.60
C THR A 295 -20.30 15.58 -5.28
N GLY A 296 -19.02 15.58 -4.87
CA GLY A 296 -17.98 16.46 -5.42
C GLY A 296 -17.47 16.01 -6.80
N VAL A 297 -16.68 16.85 -7.46
CA VAL A 297 -16.09 16.64 -8.79
C VAL A 297 -14.58 16.71 -8.80
N GLU A 298 -13.98 16.41 -7.64
CA GLU A 298 -12.53 16.41 -7.48
C GLU A 298 -11.86 15.39 -8.39
N MET A 299 -12.47 14.20 -8.52
CA MET A 299 -11.94 13.11 -9.34
C MET A 299 -12.08 13.42 -10.84
N GLU A 300 -13.15 14.07 -11.25
CA GLU A 300 -13.34 14.55 -12.61
C GLU A 300 -12.22 15.54 -13.01
N ALA A 301 -11.88 16.47 -12.12
CA ALA A 301 -10.80 17.43 -12.39
C ALA A 301 -9.43 16.72 -12.46
N LEU A 302 -9.11 15.83 -11.52
CA LEU A 302 -7.85 15.08 -11.49
C LEU A 302 -7.72 14.12 -12.68
N THR A 303 -8.79 13.41 -13.05
CA THR A 303 -8.81 12.52 -14.22
C THR A 303 -8.62 13.34 -15.52
N GLY A 304 -9.26 14.50 -15.63
CA GLY A 304 -9.07 15.39 -16.75
C GLY A 304 -7.61 15.80 -16.93
N VAL A 305 -6.95 16.25 -15.85
CA VAL A 305 -5.52 16.58 -15.86
C VAL A 305 -4.69 15.37 -16.31
N SER A 306 -4.91 14.21 -15.72
CA SER A 306 -4.13 13.01 -16.03
C SER A 306 -4.22 12.59 -17.49
N ILE A 307 -5.43 12.56 -18.06
CA ILE A 307 -5.65 12.17 -19.46
C ILE A 307 -5.12 13.24 -20.42
N GLY A 308 -5.25 14.53 -20.09
CA GLY A 308 -4.67 15.61 -20.89
C GLY A 308 -3.14 15.49 -20.99
N LEU A 309 -2.46 15.31 -19.86
CA LEU A 309 -1.00 15.17 -19.83
C LEU A 309 -0.51 13.89 -20.51
N LEU A 310 -1.21 12.76 -20.36
CA LEU A 310 -0.92 11.52 -21.09
C LEU A 310 -1.07 11.70 -22.60
N THR A 311 -2.03 12.51 -23.05
CA THR A 311 -2.21 12.83 -24.46
C THR A 311 -1.06 13.68 -24.98
N MET A 312 -0.58 14.67 -24.22
CA MET A 312 0.63 15.42 -24.58
C MET A 312 1.83 14.50 -24.71
N TYR A 313 2.00 13.57 -23.74
CA TYR A 313 3.06 12.56 -23.78
C TYR A 313 2.98 11.72 -25.07
N ASP A 314 1.81 11.20 -25.43
CA ASP A 314 1.64 10.41 -26.67
C ASP A 314 2.02 11.22 -27.91
N MET A 315 1.62 12.47 -27.96
CA MET A 315 1.87 13.31 -29.13
C MET A 315 3.35 13.71 -29.29
N LEU A 316 4.09 13.80 -28.15
CA LEU A 316 5.50 14.25 -28.14
C LEU A 316 6.52 13.11 -28.02
N LYS A 317 6.12 11.88 -27.72
CA LYS A 317 7.03 10.74 -27.46
C LYS A 317 8.00 10.38 -28.59
N ALA A 318 7.75 10.86 -29.82
CA ALA A 318 8.68 10.70 -30.94
C ALA A 318 9.91 11.62 -30.80
N LEU A 319 9.75 12.79 -30.15
CA LEU A 319 10.80 13.78 -29.92
C LEU A 319 11.47 13.60 -28.54
N ASP A 320 10.71 13.18 -27.55
CA ASP A 320 11.22 12.94 -26.20
C ASP A 320 10.54 11.72 -25.56
N LYS A 321 11.33 10.72 -25.15
CA LYS A 321 10.87 9.55 -24.41
C LYS A 321 11.08 9.68 -22.89
N ARG A 322 11.77 10.74 -22.45
CA ARG A 322 12.13 10.96 -21.03
C ARG A 322 11.27 12.03 -20.38
N MET A 323 10.17 12.40 -21.02
CA MET A 323 9.19 13.33 -20.45
C MET A 323 8.70 12.84 -19.07
N VAL A 324 8.53 13.77 -18.16
CA VAL A 324 8.05 13.49 -16.81
C VAL A 324 6.69 14.15 -16.61
N ILE A 325 5.68 13.35 -16.30
CA ILE A 325 4.37 13.82 -15.83
C ILE A 325 4.41 13.79 -14.31
N GLY A 326 4.08 14.90 -13.69
CA GLY A 326 4.11 15.03 -12.23
C GLY A 326 3.25 16.17 -11.72
N GLU A 327 3.36 16.42 -10.40
CA GLU A 327 2.68 17.51 -9.70
C GLU A 327 1.15 17.52 -9.89
N ILE A 328 0.54 16.34 -10.14
CA ILE A 328 -0.91 16.23 -10.28
C ILE A 328 -1.52 16.37 -8.89
N ARG A 329 -2.29 17.45 -8.68
CA ARG A 329 -2.90 17.76 -7.39
C ARG A 329 -4.19 18.54 -7.52
N LEU A 330 -5.02 18.46 -6.49
CA LEU A 330 -6.19 19.32 -6.33
C LEU A 330 -5.73 20.69 -5.83
N LEU A 331 -6.21 21.76 -6.47
CA LEU A 331 -5.92 23.14 -6.08
C LEU A 331 -7.06 23.75 -5.26
N HIS A 332 -8.30 23.44 -5.64
CA HIS A 332 -9.48 24.02 -5.03
C HIS A 332 -10.65 23.06 -5.09
N LYS A 333 -11.47 23.07 -4.07
CA LYS A 333 -12.84 22.57 -4.13
C LYS A 333 -13.78 23.41 -3.32
N SER A 334 -15.02 23.52 -3.75
CA SER A 334 -16.10 24.19 -3.03
C SER A 334 -17.41 23.45 -3.16
N GLY A 335 -18.31 23.70 -2.20
CA GLY A 335 -19.64 23.12 -2.10
C GLY A 335 -19.70 21.85 -1.25
N GLY A 336 -20.91 21.55 -0.73
CA GLY A 336 -21.20 20.39 0.11
C GLY A 336 -20.84 20.55 1.59
N LYS A 337 -20.98 19.42 2.35
CA LYS A 337 -20.80 19.42 3.81
C LYS A 337 -19.35 19.59 4.27
N SER A 338 -18.37 19.27 3.41
CA SER A 338 -16.93 19.36 3.73
C SER A 338 -16.34 20.75 3.55
N GLY A 339 -17.16 21.74 3.16
CA GLY A 339 -16.70 23.13 3.01
C GLY A 339 -15.80 23.36 1.80
N GLN A 340 -15.00 24.42 1.89
CA GLN A 340 -14.02 24.81 0.88
C GLN A 340 -12.63 24.29 1.25
N PHE A 341 -11.85 23.96 0.24
CA PHE A 341 -10.45 23.62 0.33
C PHE A 341 -9.67 24.42 -0.73
N ASP A 342 -8.57 25.00 -0.33
CA ASP A 342 -7.57 25.67 -1.17
C ASP A 342 -6.19 25.13 -0.78
N ALA A 343 -5.38 24.71 -1.79
CA ALA A 343 -4.05 24.11 -1.61
C ALA A 343 -2.94 25.18 -1.55
#